data_5bbd3661431d97441758846e167bd439
#
_entry.id   5bbd3661431d97441758846e167bd439
#
_cell.length_a   1.000
_cell.length_b   1.000
_cell.length_c   1.000
_cell.angle_alpha   90.00
_cell.angle_beta   90.00
_cell.angle_gamma   90.00
#
_symmetry.space_group_name_H-M   'P 1'
#
loop_
_entity.id
_entity.type
_entity.pdbx_description
1 polymer ?
#
loop_
_entity_poly.entity_id
_entity_poly.type
_entity_poly.pdbx_seq_one_letter_code
_entity_poly.pdbx_strand_id
1 'polypeptide(L)'
;MRKIRVLIADDQPLIRSGLCATFGQAQDIEVVGEAADGLEAVRAVRELRPDVVLMDINMPVMDGLAATRRICAEHPAKVVILTIYDQDEYVFEGLRNGASGFILKTAPVERLTEAVRHAADGDALLSPSVTRRLIDQFARQPVATVAAPDLDRLTERERDVFRLLVRGYTNDEIARALVVGDSTVKSHIQHLYQKLGVRDRVQVVIYAYENGLVPGHPAG
;
A
#
# COMPACT_ATOMS: atom_id res chain seq x y z
N MET A 1 -12.78 11.41 -17.48
CA MET A 1 -12.43 10.55 -16.31
C MET A 1 -11.82 11.44 -15.22
N ARG A 2 -12.05 11.19 -13.95
CA ARG A 2 -11.38 11.89 -12.84
C ARG A 2 -9.91 11.49 -12.85
N LYS A 3 -9.00 12.48 -12.78
CA LYS A 3 -7.57 12.21 -12.68
C LYS A 3 -7.21 11.77 -11.26
N ILE A 4 -6.21 10.90 -11.14
CA ILE A 4 -5.59 10.51 -9.87
C ILE A 4 -4.76 11.69 -9.37
N ARG A 5 -5.06 12.21 -8.19
CA ARG A 5 -4.40 13.34 -7.58
C ARG A 5 -3.20 12.87 -6.75
N VAL A 6 -2.01 13.31 -7.11
CA VAL A 6 -0.75 12.86 -6.51
C VAL A 6 -0.05 14.00 -5.79
N LEU A 7 0.36 13.77 -4.54
CA LEU A 7 1.31 14.59 -3.80
C LEU A 7 2.68 13.93 -3.84
N ILE A 8 3.74 14.69 -4.11
CA ILE A 8 5.13 14.22 -4.11
C ILE A 8 5.85 14.82 -2.91
N ALA A 9 6.35 13.97 -2.01
CA ALA A 9 7.14 14.36 -0.85
C ALA A 9 8.54 13.75 -0.92
N ASP A 10 9.56 14.60 -1.10
CA ASP A 10 10.96 14.24 -1.24
C ASP A 10 11.81 15.45 -0.89
N ASP A 11 12.90 15.31 -0.15
CA ASP A 11 13.76 16.46 0.23
C ASP A 11 14.61 16.98 -0.93
N GLN A 12 14.81 16.17 -1.99
CA GLN A 12 15.65 16.50 -3.13
C GLN A 12 14.85 17.21 -4.23
N PRO A 13 15.09 18.53 -4.50
CA PRO A 13 14.32 19.26 -5.51
C PRO A 13 14.39 18.68 -6.91
N LEU A 14 15.54 18.09 -7.27
CA LEU A 14 15.74 17.49 -8.59
C LEU A 14 14.87 16.25 -8.79
N ILE A 15 14.73 15.44 -7.75
CA ILE A 15 13.86 14.25 -7.78
C ILE A 15 12.40 14.68 -7.89
N ARG A 16 11.94 15.65 -7.08
CA ARG A 16 10.58 16.18 -7.18
C ARG A 16 10.27 16.71 -8.58
N SER A 17 11.14 17.55 -9.14
CA SER A 17 10.96 18.08 -10.50
C SER A 17 10.92 16.98 -11.55
N GLY A 18 11.77 15.96 -11.43
CA GLY A 18 11.78 14.80 -12.33
C GLY A 18 10.48 14.00 -12.27
N LEU A 19 9.96 13.75 -11.06
CA LEU A 19 8.68 13.04 -10.86
C LEU A 19 7.50 13.88 -11.39
N CYS A 20 7.49 15.21 -11.14
CA CYS A 20 6.47 16.11 -11.69
C CYS A 20 6.46 16.08 -13.23
N ALA A 21 7.62 16.13 -13.87
CA ALA A 21 7.73 16.04 -15.32
C ALA A 21 7.25 14.67 -15.84
N THR A 22 7.59 13.59 -15.13
CA THR A 22 7.16 12.24 -15.46
C THR A 22 5.64 12.10 -15.41
N PHE A 23 5.02 12.46 -14.29
CA PHE A 23 3.56 12.34 -14.13
C PHE A 23 2.79 13.36 -14.97
N GLY A 24 3.39 14.50 -15.30
CA GLY A 24 2.81 15.50 -16.21
C GLY A 24 2.54 14.96 -17.63
N GLN A 25 3.21 13.87 -18.04
CA GLN A 25 2.95 13.20 -19.32
C GLN A 25 1.78 12.20 -19.26
N ALA A 26 1.36 11.78 -18.07
CA ALA A 26 0.26 10.84 -17.91
C ALA A 26 -1.09 11.59 -17.93
N GLN A 27 -1.99 11.21 -18.83
CA GLN A 27 -3.28 11.90 -19.00
C GLN A 27 -4.24 11.70 -17.82
N ASP A 28 -4.07 10.62 -17.09
CA ASP A 28 -4.91 10.16 -15.97
C ASP A 28 -4.36 10.52 -14.58
N ILE A 29 -3.19 11.18 -14.51
CA ILE A 29 -2.54 11.59 -13.25
C ILE A 29 -2.41 13.11 -13.21
N GLU A 30 -2.53 13.70 -12.04
CA GLU A 30 -2.34 15.12 -11.77
C GLU A 30 -1.50 15.28 -10.49
N VAL A 31 -0.32 15.91 -10.60
CA VAL A 31 0.46 16.32 -9.43
C VAL A 31 -0.20 17.56 -8.85
N VAL A 32 -0.77 17.42 -7.64
CA VAL A 32 -1.51 18.49 -6.98
C VAL A 32 -0.67 19.29 -5.99
N GLY A 33 0.53 18.82 -5.67
CA GLY A 33 1.45 19.51 -4.79
C GLY A 33 2.76 18.78 -4.59
N GLU A 34 3.70 19.50 -3.98
CA GLU A 34 5.02 19.02 -3.59
C GLU A 34 5.25 19.33 -2.11
N ALA A 35 6.09 18.52 -1.43
CA ALA A 35 6.55 18.75 -0.07
C ALA A 35 8.05 18.43 0.02
N ALA A 36 8.80 19.20 0.78
CA ALA A 36 10.24 19.01 0.99
C ALA A 36 10.56 18.27 2.31
N ASP A 37 9.56 18.06 3.14
CA ASP A 37 9.67 17.30 4.39
C ASP A 37 8.33 16.65 4.76
N GLY A 38 8.37 15.76 5.77
CA GLY A 38 7.17 15.02 6.19
C GLY A 38 6.11 15.89 6.85
N LEU A 39 6.50 16.99 7.50
CA LEU A 39 5.54 17.90 8.12
C LEU A 39 4.77 18.70 7.06
N GLU A 40 5.47 19.18 6.03
CA GLU A 40 4.85 19.79 4.86
C GLU A 40 3.92 18.80 4.15
N ALA A 41 4.35 17.53 3.98
CA ALA A 41 3.52 16.50 3.38
C ALA A 41 2.21 16.28 4.15
N VAL A 42 2.25 16.19 5.48
CA VAL A 42 1.05 16.06 6.32
C VAL A 42 0.09 17.26 6.16
N ARG A 43 0.63 18.49 6.09
CA ARG A 43 -0.17 19.71 5.86
C ARG A 43 -0.80 19.69 4.48
N ALA A 44 0.00 19.40 3.45
CA ALA A 44 -0.45 19.34 2.07
C ALA A 44 -1.55 18.29 1.84
N VAL A 45 -1.47 17.12 2.51
CA VAL A 45 -2.53 16.09 2.45
C VAL A 45 -3.86 16.63 2.98
N ARG A 46 -3.86 17.38 4.08
CA ARG A 46 -5.08 17.95 4.67
C ARG A 46 -5.73 18.98 3.74
N GLU A 47 -4.91 19.83 3.12
CA GLU A 47 -5.36 20.92 2.26
C GLU A 47 -5.77 20.44 0.87
N LEU A 48 -4.90 19.64 0.23
CA LEU A 48 -5.05 19.25 -1.15
C LEU A 48 -5.86 17.97 -1.35
N ARG A 49 -5.98 17.12 -0.31
CA ARG A 49 -6.71 15.83 -0.35
C ARG A 49 -6.31 14.99 -1.57
N PRO A 50 -5.02 14.62 -1.71
CA PRO A 50 -4.57 13.76 -2.77
C PRO A 50 -5.17 12.36 -2.64
N ASP A 51 -5.25 11.63 -3.77
CA ASP A 51 -5.61 10.21 -3.76
C ASP A 51 -4.39 9.36 -3.36
N VAL A 52 -3.20 9.76 -3.83
CA VAL A 52 -1.92 9.06 -3.59
C VAL A 52 -0.85 10.05 -3.14
N VAL A 53 -0.02 9.64 -2.19
CA VAL A 53 1.19 10.35 -1.76
C VAL A 53 2.40 9.49 -2.09
N LEU A 54 3.32 10.01 -2.88
CA LEU A 54 4.65 9.44 -3.05
C LEU A 54 5.54 10.02 -1.97
N MET A 55 6.06 9.17 -1.08
CA MET A 55 6.72 9.59 0.16
C MET A 55 8.14 9.08 0.23
N ASP A 56 9.13 9.98 0.18
CA ASP A 56 10.50 9.60 0.54
C ASP A 56 10.60 9.30 2.03
N ILE A 57 11.52 8.41 2.38
CA ILE A 57 11.79 8.03 3.79
C ILE A 57 12.64 9.10 4.46
N ASN A 58 13.76 9.45 3.83
CA ASN A 58 14.79 10.26 4.45
C ASN A 58 14.57 11.75 4.17
N MET A 59 13.78 12.40 4.99
CA MET A 59 13.49 13.83 4.90
C MET A 59 13.81 14.55 6.22
N PRO A 60 14.20 15.85 6.16
CA PRO A 60 14.43 16.65 7.36
C PRO A 60 13.11 16.93 8.11
N VAL A 61 13.20 17.47 9.32
CA VAL A 61 12.10 17.91 10.19
C VAL A 61 11.22 16.74 10.65
N MET A 62 10.62 16.00 9.72
CA MET A 62 9.85 14.79 9.95
C MET A 62 10.18 13.80 8.83
N ASP A 63 10.62 12.60 9.20
CA ASP A 63 10.87 11.54 8.24
C ASP A 63 9.59 11.00 7.61
N GLY A 64 9.73 10.31 6.48
CA GLY A 64 8.59 9.80 5.72
C GLY A 64 7.83 8.68 6.43
N LEU A 65 8.47 7.92 7.33
CA LEU A 65 7.78 6.86 8.08
C LEU A 65 6.85 7.46 9.14
N ALA A 66 7.31 8.49 9.86
CA ALA A 66 6.49 9.23 10.81
C ALA A 66 5.34 9.98 10.10
N ALA A 67 5.64 10.59 8.93
CA ALA A 67 4.62 11.24 8.12
C ALA A 67 3.57 10.23 7.60
N THR A 68 4.01 9.07 7.12
CA THR A 68 3.13 7.98 6.66
C THR A 68 2.17 7.56 7.75
N ARG A 69 2.69 7.25 8.95
CA ARG A 69 1.85 6.87 10.10
C ARG A 69 0.78 7.92 10.39
N ARG A 70 1.15 9.20 10.39
CA ARG A 70 0.22 10.29 10.68
C ARG A 70 -0.81 10.49 9.58
N ILE A 71 -0.40 10.48 8.32
CA ILE A 71 -1.32 10.58 7.18
C ILE A 71 -2.29 9.41 7.19
N CYS A 72 -1.80 8.19 7.37
CA CYS A 72 -2.62 7.00 7.35
C CYS A 72 -3.64 6.92 8.50
N ALA A 73 -3.36 7.52 9.64
CA ALA A 73 -4.29 7.60 10.76
C ALA A 73 -5.42 8.63 10.55
N GLU A 74 -5.13 9.72 9.82
CA GLU A 74 -6.03 10.87 9.73
C GLU A 74 -6.73 11.00 8.37
N HIS A 75 -6.20 10.38 7.30
CA HIS A 75 -6.64 10.59 5.92
C HIS A 75 -6.76 9.29 5.12
N PRO A 76 -7.69 9.23 4.15
CA PRO A 76 -7.86 8.07 3.27
C PRO A 76 -6.79 7.97 2.17
N ALA A 77 -5.94 9.01 1.98
CA ALA A 77 -4.90 9.02 0.95
C ALA A 77 -3.99 7.79 1.04
N LYS A 78 -3.67 7.18 -0.08
CA LYS A 78 -2.76 6.03 -0.16
C LYS A 78 -1.33 6.51 -0.16
N VAL A 79 -0.47 5.92 0.65
CA VAL A 79 0.94 6.30 0.72
C VAL A 79 1.78 5.21 0.05
N VAL A 80 2.54 5.58 -0.97
CA VAL A 80 3.54 4.74 -1.62
C VAL A 80 4.92 5.27 -1.23
N ILE A 81 5.69 4.44 -0.54
CA ILE A 81 7.06 4.80 -0.12
C ILE A 81 7.99 4.80 -1.34
N LEU A 82 8.74 5.89 -1.50
CA LEU A 82 9.86 6.02 -2.43
C LEU A 82 11.18 5.87 -1.69
N THR A 83 12.10 5.08 -2.21
CA THR A 83 13.44 4.96 -1.62
C THR A 83 14.51 4.62 -2.63
N ILE A 84 15.75 4.98 -2.34
CA ILE A 84 16.92 4.56 -3.11
C ILE A 84 17.50 3.23 -2.58
N TYR A 85 17.11 2.81 -1.36
CA TYR A 85 17.65 1.63 -0.70
C TYR A 85 16.58 0.54 -0.54
N ASP A 86 16.95 -0.68 -0.88
CA ASP A 86 16.14 -1.88 -0.70
C ASP A 86 16.42 -2.53 0.68
N GLN A 87 16.43 -1.71 1.75
CA GLN A 87 16.67 -2.21 3.10
C GLN A 87 15.36 -2.70 3.73
N ASP A 88 15.36 -3.97 4.15
CA ASP A 88 14.18 -4.68 4.66
C ASP A 88 13.49 -3.97 5.83
N GLU A 89 14.26 -3.32 6.72
CA GLU A 89 13.74 -2.65 7.91
C GLU A 89 12.78 -1.50 7.56
N TYR A 90 13.15 -0.65 6.59
CA TYR A 90 12.32 0.49 6.18
C TYR A 90 11.05 0.07 5.43
N VAL A 91 11.16 -0.98 4.61
CA VAL A 91 9.99 -1.54 3.91
C VAL A 91 8.95 -2.01 4.92
N PHE A 92 9.41 -2.78 5.89
CA PHE A 92 8.55 -3.38 6.91
C PHE A 92 7.89 -2.34 7.81
N GLU A 93 8.67 -1.36 8.28
CA GLU A 93 8.16 -0.28 9.12
C GLU A 93 7.18 0.62 8.35
N GLY A 94 7.49 0.96 7.09
CA GLY A 94 6.60 1.74 6.24
C GLY A 94 5.24 1.07 6.04
N LEU A 95 5.23 -0.22 5.77
CA LEU A 95 4.01 -0.99 5.60
C LEU A 95 3.21 -1.13 6.91
N ARG A 96 3.88 -1.33 8.05
CA ARG A 96 3.24 -1.30 9.38
C ARG A 96 2.64 0.06 9.73
N ASN A 97 3.28 1.13 9.28
CA ASN A 97 2.77 2.49 9.44
C ASN A 97 1.59 2.82 8.51
N GLY A 98 1.14 1.86 7.68
CA GLY A 98 -0.03 1.98 6.83
C GLY A 98 0.26 2.29 5.36
N ALA A 99 1.53 2.22 4.91
CA ALA A 99 1.83 2.39 3.50
C ALA A 99 1.12 1.34 2.64
N SER A 100 0.63 1.78 1.48
CA SER A 100 -0.09 0.96 0.49
C SER A 100 0.85 0.31 -0.53
N GLY A 101 2.12 0.72 -0.55
CA GLY A 101 3.10 0.20 -1.49
C GLY A 101 4.50 0.74 -1.23
N PHE A 102 5.44 0.16 -1.98
CA PHE A 102 6.85 0.50 -1.88
C PHE A 102 7.49 0.40 -3.28
N ILE A 103 8.26 1.41 -3.66
CA ILE A 103 8.92 1.44 -4.96
C ILE A 103 10.30 2.10 -4.86
N LEU A 104 11.25 1.61 -5.64
CA LEU A 104 12.57 2.22 -5.74
C LEU A 104 12.50 3.50 -6.59
N LYS A 105 13.19 4.57 -6.17
CA LYS A 105 13.35 5.81 -6.96
C LYS A 105 14.03 5.58 -8.30
N THR A 106 14.79 4.48 -8.43
CA THR A 106 15.47 4.04 -9.66
C THR A 106 14.58 3.21 -10.58
N ALA A 107 13.32 2.95 -10.20
CA ALA A 107 12.40 2.19 -11.03
C ALA A 107 12.10 2.95 -12.34
N PRO A 108 11.85 2.21 -13.45
CA PRO A 108 11.39 2.81 -14.68
C PRO A 108 10.11 3.63 -14.48
N VAL A 109 9.95 4.70 -15.29
CA VAL A 109 8.81 5.63 -15.25
C VAL A 109 7.46 4.89 -15.31
N GLU A 110 7.39 3.86 -16.15
CA GLU A 110 6.21 3.02 -16.32
C GLU A 110 5.80 2.36 -14.99
N ARG A 111 6.79 1.87 -14.23
CA ARG A 111 6.56 1.23 -12.93
C ARG A 111 6.10 2.22 -11.86
N LEU A 112 6.65 3.45 -11.87
CA LEU A 112 6.21 4.52 -10.98
C LEU A 112 4.75 4.90 -11.27
N THR A 113 4.40 5.01 -12.55
CA THR A 113 3.04 5.32 -13.00
C THR A 113 2.05 4.19 -12.66
N GLU A 114 2.43 2.94 -12.87
CA GLU A 114 1.65 1.76 -12.46
C GLU A 114 1.42 1.74 -10.95
N ALA A 115 2.46 2.02 -10.14
CA ALA A 115 2.34 2.04 -8.69
C ALA A 115 1.30 3.05 -8.20
N VAL A 116 1.28 4.25 -8.80
CA VAL A 116 0.27 5.28 -8.49
C VAL A 116 -1.14 4.79 -8.83
N ARG A 117 -1.34 4.17 -10.00
CA ARG A 117 -2.65 3.64 -10.43
C ARG A 117 -3.14 2.53 -9.51
N HIS A 118 -2.29 1.55 -9.24
CA HIS A 118 -2.63 0.44 -8.34
C HIS A 118 -2.95 0.92 -6.92
N ALA A 119 -2.14 1.86 -6.38
CA ALA A 119 -2.42 2.42 -5.07
C ALA A 119 -3.77 3.15 -5.03
N ALA A 120 -4.11 3.93 -6.07
CA ALA A 120 -5.39 4.63 -6.16
C ALA A 120 -6.59 3.67 -6.21
N ASP A 121 -6.42 2.51 -6.87
CA ASP A 121 -7.45 1.46 -6.97
C ASP A 121 -7.56 0.60 -5.69
N GLY A 122 -6.67 0.81 -4.71
CA GLY A 122 -6.59 0.01 -3.49
C GLY A 122 -5.91 -1.35 -3.70
N ASP A 123 -5.33 -1.56 -4.88
CA ASP A 123 -4.46 -2.69 -5.17
C ASP A 123 -3.03 -2.35 -4.77
N ALA A 124 -2.38 -3.25 -4.05
CA ALA A 124 -0.99 -3.06 -3.65
C ALA A 124 -0.04 -3.48 -4.75
N LEU A 125 0.88 -2.60 -5.11
CA LEU A 125 2.03 -2.99 -5.91
C LEU A 125 3.22 -3.26 -4.97
N LEU A 126 3.28 -4.47 -4.47
CA LEU A 126 4.52 -4.98 -3.89
C LEU A 126 5.25 -5.77 -4.97
N SER A 127 6.52 -5.46 -5.21
CA SER A 127 7.32 -6.30 -6.10
C SER A 127 7.38 -7.72 -5.52
N PRO A 128 7.51 -8.77 -6.35
CA PRO A 128 7.61 -10.15 -5.85
C PRO A 128 8.76 -10.35 -4.87
N SER A 129 9.84 -9.56 -4.97
CA SER A 129 10.94 -9.55 -4.00
C SER A 129 10.52 -8.99 -2.65
N VAL A 130 9.80 -7.87 -2.62
CA VAL A 130 9.27 -7.26 -1.39
C VAL A 130 8.24 -8.17 -0.74
N THR A 131 7.35 -8.78 -1.53
CA THR A 131 6.37 -9.74 -1.01
C THR A 131 7.04 -10.95 -0.34
N ARG A 132 8.07 -11.54 -0.96
CA ARG A 132 8.83 -12.64 -0.35
C ARG A 132 9.50 -12.24 0.95
N ARG A 133 10.14 -11.07 0.99
CA ARG A 133 10.79 -10.55 2.21
C ARG A 133 9.80 -10.29 3.33
N LEU A 134 8.62 -9.77 3.02
CA LEU A 134 7.53 -9.64 3.99
C LEU A 134 7.15 -10.99 4.59
N ILE A 135 6.96 -12.00 3.74
CA ILE A 135 6.64 -13.36 4.16
C ILE A 135 7.74 -13.91 5.08
N ASP A 136 9.01 -13.78 4.70
CA ASP A 136 10.15 -14.28 5.47
C ASP A 136 10.30 -13.58 6.82
N GLN A 137 10.05 -12.28 6.88
CA GLN A 137 10.16 -11.48 8.10
C GLN A 137 9.01 -11.81 9.07
N PHE A 138 7.79 -11.96 8.58
CA PHE A 138 6.65 -12.36 9.39
C PHE A 138 6.78 -13.82 9.88
N ALA A 139 7.31 -14.73 9.07
CA ALA A 139 7.55 -16.10 9.47
C ALA A 139 8.56 -16.24 10.63
N ARG A 140 9.42 -15.25 10.83
CA ARG A 140 10.42 -15.23 11.93
C ARG A 140 9.90 -14.63 13.23
N GLN A 141 8.78 -13.92 13.21
CA GLN A 141 8.21 -13.35 14.44
C GLN A 141 7.34 -14.40 15.14
N PRO A 142 7.49 -14.59 16.46
CA PRO A 142 6.58 -15.46 17.20
C PRO A 142 5.16 -14.90 17.05
N VAL A 143 4.27 -15.73 16.51
CA VAL A 143 2.85 -15.40 16.42
C VAL A 143 2.33 -15.25 17.85
N ALA A 144 2.03 -14.02 18.26
CA ALA A 144 1.26 -13.82 19.46
C ALA A 144 -0.09 -14.50 19.26
N THR A 145 -0.39 -15.53 20.04
CA THR A 145 -1.71 -16.19 20.08
C THR A 145 -2.73 -15.21 20.67
N VAL A 146 -3.08 -14.20 19.89
CA VAL A 146 -4.24 -13.35 20.17
C VAL A 146 -5.44 -14.06 19.59
N ALA A 147 -6.54 -14.14 20.37
CA ALA A 147 -7.80 -14.71 19.93
C ALA A 147 -8.15 -14.20 18.53
N ALA A 148 -8.48 -15.10 17.61
CA ALA A 148 -8.74 -14.80 16.20
C ALA A 148 -9.75 -13.65 16.08
N PRO A 149 -9.34 -12.44 15.74
CA PRO A 149 -10.23 -11.31 15.76
C PRO A 149 -10.98 -11.26 14.43
N ASP A 150 -12.25 -10.93 14.51
CA ASP A 150 -13.12 -10.43 13.45
C ASP A 150 -13.34 -11.27 12.18
N LEU A 151 -12.70 -12.44 11.98
CA LEU A 151 -13.06 -13.33 10.87
C LEU A 151 -14.53 -13.82 10.98
N ASP A 152 -15.10 -13.80 12.19
CA ASP A 152 -16.51 -14.17 12.40
C ASP A 152 -17.49 -13.13 11.81
N ARG A 153 -17.02 -11.90 11.58
CA ARG A 153 -17.80 -10.87 10.89
C ARG A 153 -17.80 -11.01 9.38
N LEU A 154 -16.88 -11.82 8.82
CA LEU A 154 -16.82 -12.06 7.41
C LEU A 154 -17.85 -13.13 7.02
N THR A 155 -18.57 -12.87 5.92
CA THR A 155 -19.37 -13.91 5.26
C THR A 155 -18.45 -15.00 4.71
N GLU A 156 -18.99 -16.15 4.40
CA GLU A 156 -18.23 -17.27 3.82
C GLU A 156 -17.50 -16.83 2.54
N ARG A 157 -18.15 -16.03 1.69
CA ARG A 157 -17.57 -15.50 0.44
C ARG A 157 -16.43 -14.51 0.68
N GLU A 158 -16.57 -13.65 1.67
CA GLU A 158 -15.49 -12.73 2.07
C GLU A 158 -14.31 -13.46 2.70
N ARG A 159 -14.54 -14.56 3.44
CA ARG A 159 -13.46 -15.44 3.92
C ARG A 159 -12.71 -16.11 2.78
N ASP A 160 -13.40 -16.57 1.73
CA ASP A 160 -12.75 -17.13 0.55
C ASP A 160 -11.89 -16.09 -0.16
N VAL A 161 -12.42 -14.88 -0.35
CA VAL A 161 -11.67 -13.75 -0.92
C VAL A 161 -10.46 -13.42 -0.04
N PHE A 162 -10.61 -13.33 1.28
CA PHE A 162 -9.51 -13.09 2.22
C PHE A 162 -8.39 -14.12 2.06
N ARG A 163 -8.72 -15.42 2.03
CA ARG A 163 -7.72 -16.50 1.86
C ARG A 163 -6.94 -16.38 0.57
N LEU A 164 -7.60 -16.00 -0.53
CA LEU A 164 -6.96 -15.82 -1.83
C LEU A 164 -6.10 -14.55 -1.87
N LEU A 165 -6.57 -13.44 -1.27
CA LEU A 165 -5.79 -12.21 -1.13
C LEU A 165 -4.47 -12.45 -0.37
N VAL A 166 -4.55 -13.15 0.77
CA VAL A 166 -3.37 -13.47 1.60
C VAL A 166 -2.37 -14.37 0.86
N ARG A 167 -2.85 -15.21 -0.06
CA ARG A 167 -2.01 -16.02 -0.96
C ARG A 167 -1.44 -15.23 -2.15
N GLY A 168 -1.77 -13.95 -2.29
CA GLY A 168 -1.23 -13.08 -3.36
C GLY A 168 -1.98 -13.15 -4.70
N TYR A 169 -3.18 -13.75 -4.75
CA TYR A 169 -3.98 -13.82 -5.97
C TYR A 169 -4.43 -12.43 -6.40
N THR A 170 -4.32 -12.11 -7.68
CA THR A 170 -4.89 -10.90 -8.30
C THR A 170 -6.42 -10.95 -8.32
N ASN A 171 -7.08 -9.81 -8.57
CA ASN A 171 -8.55 -9.77 -8.66
C ASN A 171 -9.08 -10.69 -9.78
N ASP A 172 -8.40 -10.75 -10.92
CA ASP A 172 -8.74 -11.65 -12.02
C ASP A 172 -8.58 -13.14 -11.66
N GLU A 173 -7.56 -13.48 -10.90
CA GLU A 173 -7.34 -14.85 -10.40
C GLU A 173 -8.39 -15.22 -9.38
N ILE A 174 -8.76 -14.30 -8.48
CA ILE A 174 -9.85 -14.48 -7.51
C ILE A 174 -11.18 -14.66 -8.23
N ALA A 175 -11.47 -13.83 -9.25
CA ALA A 175 -12.69 -13.93 -10.06
C ALA A 175 -12.81 -15.31 -10.72
N ARG A 176 -11.72 -15.80 -11.31
CA ARG A 176 -11.65 -17.13 -11.91
C ARG A 176 -11.80 -18.24 -10.89
N ALA A 177 -11.10 -18.16 -9.76
CA ALA A 177 -11.13 -19.19 -8.71
C ALA A 177 -12.51 -19.32 -8.06
N LEU A 178 -13.22 -18.19 -7.89
CA LEU A 178 -14.54 -18.15 -7.25
C LEU A 178 -15.71 -18.20 -8.25
N VAL A 179 -15.42 -18.23 -9.56
CA VAL A 179 -16.41 -18.22 -10.66
C VAL A 179 -17.40 -17.04 -10.53
N VAL A 180 -16.86 -15.83 -10.36
CA VAL A 180 -17.64 -14.58 -10.26
C VAL A 180 -17.07 -13.51 -11.18
N GLY A 181 -17.81 -12.42 -11.39
CA GLY A 181 -17.32 -11.27 -12.16
C GLY A 181 -16.33 -10.40 -11.37
N ASP A 182 -15.45 -9.68 -12.09
CA ASP A 182 -14.45 -8.77 -11.50
C ASP A 182 -15.10 -7.70 -10.58
N SER A 183 -16.23 -7.12 -10.99
CA SER A 183 -17.00 -6.16 -10.19
C SER A 183 -17.48 -6.74 -8.85
N THR A 184 -17.85 -8.03 -8.84
CA THR A 184 -18.27 -8.76 -7.63
C THR A 184 -17.08 -8.96 -6.69
N VAL A 185 -15.90 -9.33 -7.24
CA VAL A 185 -14.66 -9.45 -6.45
C VAL A 185 -14.31 -8.11 -5.80
N LYS A 186 -14.33 -7.01 -6.57
CA LYS A 186 -14.06 -5.67 -6.04
C LYS A 186 -15.02 -5.29 -4.91
N SER A 187 -16.30 -5.60 -5.04
CA SER A 187 -17.29 -5.36 -3.98
C SER A 187 -16.99 -6.17 -2.71
N HIS A 188 -16.66 -7.46 -2.84
CA HIS A 188 -16.27 -8.29 -1.68
C HIS A 188 -15.00 -7.78 -1.01
N ILE A 189 -14.00 -7.34 -1.79
CA ILE A 189 -12.77 -6.75 -1.26
C ILE A 189 -13.05 -5.46 -0.48
N GLN A 190 -13.90 -4.57 -0.99
CA GLN A 190 -14.27 -3.34 -0.28
C GLN A 190 -14.99 -3.62 1.04
N HIS A 191 -15.94 -4.56 1.06
CA HIS A 191 -16.61 -4.96 2.30
C HIS A 191 -15.64 -5.61 3.29
N LEU A 192 -14.70 -6.42 2.80
CA LEU A 192 -13.65 -7.03 3.62
C LEU A 192 -12.77 -5.96 4.27
N TYR A 193 -12.32 -4.95 3.51
CA TYR A 193 -11.54 -3.84 4.06
C TYR A 193 -12.30 -3.10 5.17
N GLN A 194 -13.58 -2.81 4.96
CA GLN A 194 -14.43 -2.15 5.96
C GLN A 194 -14.58 -3.00 7.23
N LYS A 195 -14.83 -4.31 7.10
CA LYS A 195 -15.06 -5.20 8.23
C LYS A 195 -13.80 -5.47 9.06
N LEU A 196 -12.63 -5.54 8.41
CA LEU A 196 -11.34 -5.72 9.07
C LEU A 196 -10.71 -4.41 9.54
N GLY A 197 -11.27 -3.26 9.16
CA GLY A 197 -10.69 -1.94 9.49
C GLY A 197 -9.36 -1.69 8.79
N VAL A 198 -9.12 -2.31 7.62
CA VAL A 198 -7.90 -2.18 6.83
C VAL A 198 -8.15 -1.31 5.60
N ARG A 199 -7.10 -0.71 5.05
CA ARG A 199 -7.21 0.31 4.00
C ARG A 199 -7.07 -0.24 2.58
N ASP A 200 -6.32 -1.33 2.42
CA ASP A 200 -5.96 -1.89 1.13
C ASP A 200 -5.45 -3.34 1.27
N ARG A 201 -5.08 -3.93 0.15
CA ARG A 201 -4.59 -5.31 0.06
C ARG A 201 -3.35 -5.57 0.92
N VAL A 202 -2.40 -4.61 0.98
CA VAL A 202 -1.18 -4.78 1.79
C VAL A 202 -1.56 -4.94 3.25
N GLN A 203 -2.46 -4.08 3.72
CA GLN A 203 -2.91 -4.11 5.10
C GLN A 203 -3.69 -5.39 5.44
N VAL A 204 -4.39 -6.00 4.48
CA VAL A 204 -4.99 -7.35 4.66
C VAL A 204 -3.92 -8.41 4.90
N VAL A 205 -2.84 -8.37 4.11
CA VAL A 205 -1.74 -9.33 4.26
C VAL A 205 -1.05 -9.16 5.60
N ILE A 206 -0.72 -7.91 5.98
CA ILE A 206 -0.13 -7.60 7.29
C ILE A 206 -1.04 -8.08 8.42
N TYR A 207 -2.33 -7.74 8.37
CA TYR A 207 -3.34 -8.18 9.32
C TYR A 207 -3.36 -9.70 9.47
N ALA A 208 -3.33 -10.43 8.36
CA ALA A 208 -3.34 -11.89 8.37
C ALA A 208 -2.09 -12.47 9.06
N TYR A 209 -0.91 -11.90 8.80
CA TYR A 209 0.33 -12.34 9.43
C TYR A 209 0.38 -12.00 10.92
N GLU A 210 0.04 -10.77 11.31
CA GLU A 210 0.06 -10.32 12.71
C GLU A 210 -0.90 -11.12 13.60
N ASN A 211 -1.98 -11.65 13.01
CA ASN A 211 -2.98 -12.46 13.71
C ASN A 211 -2.82 -13.99 13.49
N GLY A 212 -1.73 -14.43 12.85
CA GLY A 212 -1.47 -15.86 12.65
C GLY A 212 -2.47 -16.58 11.73
N LEU A 213 -3.12 -15.83 10.84
CA LEU A 213 -4.18 -16.31 9.94
C LEU A 213 -3.64 -16.81 8.58
N VAL A 214 -2.33 -16.80 8.41
CA VAL A 214 -1.68 -17.31 7.19
C VAL A 214 -1.58 -18.83 7.29
N PRO A 215 -2.06 -19.60 6.28
CA PRO A 215 -1.85 -21.05 6.25
C PRO A 215 -0.34 -21.31 6.29
N GLY A 216 0.13 -22.08 7.26
CA GLY A 216 1.54 -22.39 7.42
C GLY A 216 2.14 -22.88 6.10
N HIS A 217 3.32 -22.36 5.76
CA HIS A 217 4.18 -22.98 4.76
C HIS A 217 4.47 -24.40 5.31
N PRO A 218 4.23 -25.48 4.56
CA PRO A 218 4.72 -26.78 4.99
C PRO A 218 6.23 -26.64 5.15
N ALA A 219 6.71 -26.91 6.36
CA ALA A 219 8.13 -27.01 6.63
C ALA A 219 8.68 -28.09 5.66
N GLY A 220 9.45 -27.65 4.68
CA GLY A 220 10.27 -28.49 3.81
C GLY A 220 11.56 -28.89 4.51
#